data_26351dd43e4f360c6960a72acdc0dcc6
#
_entry.id   26351dd43e4f360c6960a72acdc0dcc6
#
_cell.length_a   1.000
_cell.length_b   1.000
_cell.length_c   1.000
_cell.angle_alpha   90.00
_cell.angle_beta   90.00
_cell.angle_gamma   90.00
#
_symmetry.space_group_name_H-M   'P 1'
#
loop_
_entity.id
_entity.type
_entity.pdbx_description
1 polymer ?
#
loop_
_entity_poly.entity_id
_entity_poly.type
_entity_poly.pdbx_seq_one_letter_code
_entity_poly.pdbx_strand_id
1 'polypeptide(L)'
;EAYDGPSLILAYSHCIAHGYDLKDGLNQQHGAVASGYWPLLRYNPMLRKKKLNPFVLDSTRPTLAMKDYAYKELRYKVLTHTNPEEAAELMTLAQEMVNLRWRNYEELATKSASDFVPVV
;
A
#
# COMPACT_ATOMS: atom_id res chain seq x y z
N GLU A 1 -10.95 -16.77 8.53
CA GLU A 1 -9.59 -16.97 9.06
C GLU A 1 -9.19 -18.43 8.79
N ALA A 2 -8.17 -18.63 7.94
CA ALA A 2 -7.77 -19.98 7.51
C ALA A 2 -6.60 -20.54 8.34
N TYR A 3 -6.11 -19.78 9.32
CA TYR A 3 -4.99 -20.15 10.19
C TYR A 3 -5.45 -20.29 11.64
N ASP A 4 -5.21 -21.44 12.22
CA ASP A 4 -5.49 -21.75 13.64
C ASP A 4 -4.25 -21.38 14.47
N GLY A 5 -4.17 -20.11 14.88
CA GLY A 5 -3.05 -19.55 15.62
C GLY A 5 -3.06 -18.03 15.65
N PRO A 6 -2.06 -17.39 16.28
CA PRO A 6 -1.94 -15.93 16.35
C PRO A 6 -1.89 -15.32 14.96
N SER A 7 -2.72 -14.28 14.74
CA SER A 7 -2.80 -13.54 13.47
C SER A 7 -2.66 -12.05 13.72
N LEU A 8 -1.96 -11.34 12.84
CA LEU A 8 -1.80 -9.89 12.86
C LEU A 8 -2.52 -9.28 11.67
N ILE A 9 -3.39 -8.32 11.94
CA ILE A 9 -4.07 -7.50 10.92
C ILE A 9 -3.54 -6.07 11.02
N LEU A 10 -2.96 -5.56 9.94
CA LEU A 10 -2.59 -4.16 9.79
C LEU A 10 -3.65 -3.49 8.94
N ALA A 11 -4.37 -2.54 9.52
CA ALA A 11 -5.44 -1.82 8.83
C ALA A 11 -5.11 -0.33 8.74
N TYR A 12 -5.23 0.22 7.53
CA TYR A 12 -5.18 1.66 7.29
C TYR A 12 -6.61 2.21 7.26
N SER A 13 -6.85 3.26 8.01
CA SER A 13 -8.15 3.94 8.04
C SER A 13 -8.01 5.41 7.68
N HIS A 14 -9.00 5.94 6.97
CA HIS A 14 -9.14 7.37 6.78
C HIS A 14 -9.43 8.07 8.12
N CYS A 15 -9.05 9.35 8.22
CA CYS A 15 -9.18 10.12 9.44
C CYS A 15 -9.51 11.59 9.12
N ILE A 16 -10.33 12.23 9.95
CA ILE A 16 -10.63 13.66 9.84
C ILE A 16 -9.36 14.53 9.90
N ALA A 17 -8.35 14.09 10.66
CA ALA A 17 -7.06 14.78 10.76
C ALA A 17 -6.27 14.81 9.44
N HIS A 18 -6.61 13.98 8.46
CA HIS A 18 -6.03 14.06 7.12
C HIS A 18 -6.49 15.29 6.33
N GLY A 19 -7.61 15.93 6.77
CA GLY A 19 -8.10 17.18 6.22
C GLY A 19 -8.81 17.03 4.87
N TYR A 20 -9.92 16.32 4.87
CA TYR A 20 -10.87 16.23 3.76
C TYR A 20 -12.29 15.96 4.30
N ASP A 21 -13.31 16.11 3.47
CA ASP A 21 -14.69 15.87 3.87
C ASP A 21 -14.93 14.36 4.09
N LEU A 22 -15.31 13.97 5.29
CA LEU A 22 -15.52 12.55 5.65
C LEU A 22 -16.61 11.84 4.85
N LYS A 23 -17.53 12.57 4.20
CA LYS A 23 -18.47 11.96 3.26
C LYS A 23 -17.77 11.27 2.09
N ASP A 24 -16.54 11.71 1.74
CA ASP A 24 -15.69 11.13 0.71
C ASP A 24 -14.74 10.04 1.25
N GLY A 25 -14.88 9.67 2.52
CA GLY A 25 -13.98 8.74 3.21
C GLY A 25 -13.82 7.40 2.50
N LEU A 26 -14.90 6.81 2.00
CA LEU A 26 -14.84 5.54 1.27
C LEU A 26 -14.10 5.68 -0.07
N ASN A 27 -14.32 6.80 -0.79
CA ASN A 27 -13.61 7.08 -2.03
C ASN A 27 -12.11 7.30 -1.78
N GLN A 28 -11.77 7.98 -0.69
CA GLN A 28 -10.38 8.21 -0.29
C GLN A 28 -9.70 6.90 0.13
N GLN A 29 -10.42 6.03 0.83
CA GLN A 29 -9.95 4.69 1.19
C GLN A 29 -9.70 3.83 -0.06
N HIS A 30 -10.62 3.86 -1.01
CA HIS A 30 -10.44 3.21 -2.31
C HIS A 30 -9.24 3.79 -3.07
N GLY A 31 -9.09 5.12 -3.07
CA GLY A 31 -7.97 5.82 -3.67
C GLY A 31 -6.62 5.42 -3.10
N ALA A 32 -6.54 5.13 -1.80
CA ALA A 32 -5.32 4.64 -1.16
C ALA A 32 -4.86 3.30 -1.75
N VAL A 33 -5.80 2.41 -2.06
CA VAL A 33 -5.48 1.12 -2.71
C VAL A 33 -5.18 1.34 -4.19
N ALA A 34 -6.01 2.10 -4.91
CA ALA A 34 -5.87 2.34 -6.34
C ALA A 34 -4.58 3.08 -6.73
N SER A 35 -4.02 3.90 -5.82
CA SER A 35 -2.74 4.59 -6.02
C SER A 35 -1.51 3.76 -5.63
N GLY A 36 -1.71 2.59 -5.01
CA GLY A 36 -0.63 1.80 -4.43
C GLY A 36 -0.05 2.41 -3.14
N TYR A 37 -0.69 3.44 -2.59
CA TYR A 37 -0.31 3.98 -1.27
C TYR A 37 -0.47 2.92 -0.18
N TRP A 38 -1.58 2.18 -0.19
CA TRP A 38 -1.87 1.07 0.72
C TRP A 38 -2.23 -0.21 -0.04
N PRO A 39 -1.26 -1.00 -0.51
CA PRO A 39 -1.55 -2.26 -1.18
C PRO A 39 -2.13 -3.29 -0.21
N LEU A 40 -3.04 -4.11 -0.70
CA LEU A 40 -3.61 -5.22 0.04
C LEU A 40 -2.76 -6.47 -0.19
N LEU A 41 -2.32 -7.11 0.88
CA LEU A 41 -1.49 -8.30 0.82
C LEU A 41 -1.77 -9.22 2.01
N ARG A 42 -1.45 -10.50 1.84
CA ARG A 42 -1.52 -11.51 2.90
C ARG A 42 -0.23 -12.31 2.94
N TYR A 43 0.13 -12.75 4.14
CA TYR A 43 1.25 -13.66 4.33
C TYR A 43 0.81 -14.81 5.24
N ASN A 44 0.92 -16.06 4.74
CA ASN A 44 0.62 -17.26 5.52
C ASN A 44 1.82 -18.21 5.50
N PRO A 45 2.61 -18.28 6.59
CA PRO A 45 3.82 -19.11 6.65
C PRO A 45 3.54 -20.60 6.47
N MET A 46 2.33 -21.09 6.77
CA MET A 46 1.95 -22.48 6.64
C MET A 46 1.89 -22.96 5.18
N LEU A 47 1.71 -22.04 4.23
CA LEU A 47 1.75 -22.40 2.80
C LEU A 47 3.12 -22.96 2.38
N ARG A 48 4.21 -22.53 3.06
CA ARG A 48 5.56 -23.08 2.81
C ARG A 48 5.66 -24.58 3.10
N LYS A 49 4.98 -25.06 4.15
CA LYS A 49 4.93 -26.51 4.44
C LYS A 49 4.28 -27.30 3.29
N LYS A 50 3.44 -26.62 2.51
CA LYS A 50 2.80 -27.17 1.31
C LYS A 50 3.60 -26.89 0.03
N LYS A 51 4.82 -26.32 0.13
CA LYS A 51 5.67 -25.86 -0.98
C LYS A 51 5.00 -24.81 -1.87
N LEU A 52 4.13 -23.98 -1.27
CA LEU A 52 3.45 -22.87 -1.93
C LEU A 52 4.04 -21.55 -1.45
N ASN A 53 3.93 -20.51 -2.29
CA ASN A 53 4.33 -19.15 -1.93
C ASN A 53 3.48 -18.68 -0.74
N PRO A 54 4.10 -18.25 0.38
CA PRO A 54 3.38 -17.74 1.54
C PRO A 54 2.80 -16.33 1.32
N PHE A 55 3.33 -15.58 0.36
CA PHE A 55 2.94 -14.20 0.07
C PHE A 55 1.87 -14.16 -1.03
N VAL A 56 0.82 -13.40 -0.79
CA VAL A 56 -0.25 -13.13 -1.76
C VAL A 56 -0.44 -11.63 -1.87
N LEU A 57 -0.35 -11.09 -3.08
CA LEU A 57 -0.68 -9.71 -3.41
C LEU A 57 -2.14 -9.67 -3.88
N ASP A 58 -3.03 -9.15 -3.05
CA ASP A 58 -4.47 -9.09 -3.33
C ASP A 58 -4.86 -7.85 -4.16
N SER A 59 -4.06 -6.78 -4.10
CA SER A 59 -4.29 -5.59 -4.91
C SER A 59 -3.94 -5.82 -6.38
N THR A 60 -4.71 -5.20 -7.26
CA THR A 60 -4.33 -5.01 -8.67
C THR A 60 -3.27 -3.93 -8.81
N ARG A 61 -2.59 -3.90 -9.95
CA ARG A 61 -1.60 -2.85 -10.25
C ARG A 61 -2.22 -1.45 -10.09
N PRO A 62 -1.49 -0.48 -9.50
CA PRO A 62 -2.00 0.88 -9.34
C PRO A 62 -2.47 1.51 -10.65
N THR A 63 -3.63 2.13 -10.61
CA THR A 63 -4.28 2.81 -11.75
C THR A 63 -4.46 4.30 -11.52
N LEU A 64 -4.25 4.77 -10.28
CA LEU A 64 -4.36 6.17 -9.89
C LEU A 64 -2.96 6.71 -9.58
N ALA A 65 -2.62 7.91 -10.08
CA ALA A 65 -1.36 8.54 -9.72
C ALA A 65 -1.34 8.96 -8.24
N MET A 66 -0.16 8.87 -7.60
CA MET A 66 -0.01 9.23 -6.18
C MET A 66 -0.48 10.65 -5.87
N LYS A 67 -0.23 11.62 -6.78
CA LYS A 67 -0.69 13.01 -6.63
C LYS A 67 -2.22 13.14 -6.59
N ASP A 68 -2.93 12.34 -7.39
CA ASP A 68 -4.39 12.41 -7.52
C ASP A 68 -5.10 11.82 -6.29
N TYR A 69 -4.41 10.94 -5.58
CA TYR A 69 -4.81 10.47 -4.26
C TYR A 69 -4.43 11.47 -3.17
N ALA A 70 -3.14 11.84 -3.06
CA ALA A 70 -2.59 12.58 -1.93
C ALA A 70 -3.13 14.01 -1.84
N TYR A 71 -3.26 14.72 -2.95
CA TYR A 71 -3.70 16.12 -2.93
C TYR A 71 -5.20 16.32 -2.67
N LYS A 72 -5.96 15.26 -2.46
CA LYS A 72 -7.30 15.34 -1.87
C LYS A 72 -7.24 15.59 -0.36
N GLU A 73 -6.10 15.28 0.28
CA GLU A 73 -5.89 15.44 1.72
C GLU A 73 -5.10 16.71 2.02
N LEU A 74 -5.61 17.55 2.92
CA LEU A 74 -4.99 18.83 3.28
C LEU A 74 -3.55 18.65 3.81
N ARG A 75 -3.29 17.56 4.54
CA ARG A 75 -1.96 17.24 5.09
C ARG A 75 -0.86 17.19 4.03
N TYR A 76 -1.18 16.81 2.79
CA TYR A 76 -0.25 16.85 1.66
C TYR A 76 -0.38 18.13 0.84
N LYS A 77 -1.60 18.68 0.75
CA LYS A 77 -1.89 19.83 -0.09
C LYS A 77 -1.31 21.14 0.46
N VAL A 78 -1.15 21.26 1.77
CA VAL A 78 -0.61 22.48 2.41
C VAL A 78 0.74 22.87 1.80
N LEU A 79 1.63 21.92 1.57
CA LEU A 79 2.96 22.21 1.04
C LEU A 79 2.92 22.79 -0.38
N THR A 80 1.91 22.45 -1.18
CA THR A 80 1.76 23.03 -2.54
C THR A 80 1.52 24.56 -2.53
N HIS A 81 1.06 25.10 -1.39
CA HIS A 81 0.85 26.54 -1.20
C HIS A 81 2.02 27.22 -0.49
N THR A 82 2.69 26.51 0.43
CA THR A 82 3.78 27.07 1.22
C THR A 82 5.15 26.94 0.56
N ASN A 83 5.38 25.84 -0.16
CA ASN A 83 6.61 25.60 -0.92
C ASN A 83 6.31 24.71 -2.15
N PRO A 84 5.82 25.30 -3.27
CA PRO A 84 5.38 24.53 -4.44
C PRO A 84 6.48 23.69 -5.10
N GLU A 85 7.72 24.19 -5.12
CA GLU A 85 8.86 23.48 -5.74
C GLU A 85 9.17 22.21 -4.97
N GLU A 86 9.34 22.30 -3.66
CA GLU A 86 9.58 21.15 -2.78
C GLU A 86 8.40 20.16 -2.82
N ALA A 87 7.17 20.67 -2.88
CA ALA A 87 5.98 19.83 -3.01
C ALA A 87 6.01 18.97 -4.28
N ALA A 88 6.46 19.55 -5.40
CA ALA A 88 6.57 18.84 -6.67
C ALA A 88 7.67 17.78 -6.65
N GLU A 89 8.83 18.10 -6.08
CA GLU A 89 9.94 17.15 -5.90
C GLU A 89 9.55 15.97 -5.02
N LEU A 90 8.98 16.25 -3.83
CA LEU A 90 8.54 15.22 -2.90
C LEU A 90 7.43 14.33 -3.48
N MET A 91 6.52 14.90 -4.29
CA MET A 91 5.48 14.10 -4.95
C MET A 91 6.06 13.18 -6.01
N THR A 92 7.09 13.62 -6.74
CA THR A 92 7.81 12.78 -7.69
C THR A 92 8.48 11.61 -6.99
N LEU A 93 9.21 11.88 -5.90
CA LEU A 93 9.84 10.84 -5.07
C LEU A 93 8.79 9.88 -4.47
N ALA A 94 7.66 10.40 -4.00
CA ALA A 94 6.57 9.56 -3.48
C ALA A 94 6.02 8.60 -4.54
N GLN A 95 5.84 9.07 -5.78
CA GLN A 95 5.42 8.21 -6.89
C GLN A 95 6.47 7.14 -7.21
N GLU A 96 7.75 7.50 -7.24
CA GLU A 96 8.85 6.56 -7.47
C GLU A 96 8.91 5.48 -6.39
N MET A 97 8.75 5.86 -5.12
CA MET A 97 8.71 4.93 -3.99
C MET A 97 7.52 3.98 -4.05
N VAL A 98 6.35 4.46 -4.46
CA VAL A 98 5.18 3.60 -4.69
C VAL A 98 5.47 2.60 -5.81
N ASN A 99 6.05 3.04 -6.92
CA ASN A 99 6.38 2.19 -8.06
C ASN A 99 7.44 1.13 -7.68
N LEU A 100 8.47 1.52 -6.92
CA LEU A 100 9.51 0.61 -6.42
C LEU A 100 8.92 -0.45 -5.48
N ARG A 101 8.13 -0.01 -4.51
CA ARG A 101 7.46 -0.91 -3.56
C ARG A 101 6.53 -1.89 -4.27
N TRP A 102 5.78 -1.41 -5.28
CA TRP A 102 4.91 -2.26 -6.08
C TRP A 102 5.68 -3.36 -6.80
N ARG A 103 6.78 -3.01 -7.48
CA ARG A 103 7.66 -4.01 -8.14
C ARG A 103 8.16 -5.07 -7.16
N ASN A 104 8.60 -4.66 -5.98
CA ASN A 104 9.06 -5.58 -4.95
C ASN A 104 7.95 -6.56 -4.51
N TYR A 105 6.71 -6.10 -4.42
CA TYR A 105 5.58 -6.98 -4.09
C TYR A 105 5.22 -7.91 -5.26
N GLU A 106 5.28 -7.45 -6.50
CA GLU A 106 5.12 -8.32 -7.67
C GLU A 106 6.20 -9.41 -7.69
N GLU A 107 7.45 -9.06 -7.44
CA GLU A 107 8.55 -10.03 -7.34
C GLU A 107 8.31 -11.03 -6.21
N LEU A 108 7.91 -10.58 -5.02
CA LEU A 108 7.57 -11.47 -3.91
C LEU A 108 6.43 -12.42 -4.27
N ALA A 109 5.42 -11.96 -5.00
CA ALA A 109 4.28 -12.78 -5.41
C ALA A 109 4.66 -13.87 -6.42
N THR A 110 5.77 -13.71 -7.15
CA THR A 110 6.27 -14.70 -8.12
C THR A 110 7.31 -15.67 -7.56
N LYS A 111 7.80 -15.44 -6.35
CA LYS A 111 8.83 -16.29 -5.72
C LYS A 111 8.31 -17.70 -5.41
N SER A 112 9.23 -18.65 -5.42
CA SER A 112 8.95 -20.02 -4.95
C SER A 112 8.97 -20.07 -3.41
N ALA A 113 8.41 -21.12 -2.83
CA ALA A 113 8.44 -21.32 -1.38
C ALA A 113 9.87 -21.42 -0.80
N SER A 114 10.84 -21.87 -1.60
CA SER A 114 12.25 -22.00 -1.21
C SER A 114 12.97 -20.66 -1.06
N ASP A 115 12.47 -19.60 -1.70
CA ASP A 115 13.10 -18.28 -1.68
C ASP A 115 12.79 -17.49 -0.39
N PHE A 116 11.90 -18.01 0.43
CA PHE A 116 11.59 -17.44 1.74
C PHE A 116 12.38 -18.14 2.84
N VAL A 117 12.92 -17.37 3.79
CA VAL A 117 13.71 -17.90 4.92
C VAL A 117 12.92 -18.96 5.69
N PRO A 118 13.54 -20.08 6.08
CA PRO A 118 12.87 -21.10 6.93
C PRO A 118 12.36 -20.47 8.22
N VAL A 119 11.10 -20.73 8.54
CA VAL A 119 10.61 -20.53 9.90
C VAL A 119 11.20 -21.68 10.71
N VAL A 120 12.07 -21.35 11.65
CA VAL A 120 12.69 -22.29 12.60
C VAL A 120 11.61 -22.79 13.54
#